data_e121ca1c6951cd174f22eac3729fc260
#
_entry.id   e121ca1c6951cd174f22eac3729fc260
#
_cell.length_a   1.000
_cell.length_b   1.000
_cell.length_c   1.000
_cell.angle_alpha   90.00
_cell.angle_beta   90.00
_cell.angle_gamma   90.00
#
_symmetry.space_group_name_H-M   'P 1'
#
loop_
_entity.id
_entity.type
_entity.pdbx_description
1 polymer ?
#
loop_
_entity_poly.entity_id
_entity_poly.type
_entity_poly.pdbx_seq_one_letter_code
_entity_poly.pdbx_strand_id
1 'polypeptide(L)'
;MDLVVDSGATKADWIALDNNGKIAFSTQTLGLNPHVLTTSILRERIINNFEIFKNRKNFKNIYFYGAGCGVKTSIDRMYRVFDDIFENCKFIIKEDTYAAVYASATIGEKSIVCILGTGSNCTFFDGKNAKQLIISLGYILMDEASGNFFGKQLLRGYYFHEMPPDLSKKFENIYNLDPDHVKEFLYKKESPNAYLAKFAQFLIDNKKNSYMRTLIDNGLDRFIKHQILQFKEAKEIPVHFVGSISYFLKDEINAKLESYGLRLGNVVK
;
A
#
# COMPACT_ATOMS: atom_id res chain seq x y z
N MET A 1 -27.04 2.12 5.47
CA MET A 1 -25.81 2.52 4.73
C MET A 1 -24.84 1.37 4.75
N ASP A 2 -24.00 1.25 3.73
CA ASP A 2 -22.85 0.34 3.73
C ASP A 2 -21.57 1.14 3.94
N LEU A 3 -20.60 0.56 4.65
CA LEU A 3 -19.33 1.20 4.95
C LEU A 3 -18.18 0.39 4.32
N VAL A 4 -17.40 1.04 3.49
CA VAL A 4 -16.18 0.45 2.88
C VAL A 4 -14.97 1.07 3.53
N VAL A 5 -14.03 0.24 3.96
CA VAL A 5 -12.83 0.66 4.68
C VAL A 5 -11.60 0.05 4.02
N ASP A 6 -10.69 0.91 3.57
CA ASP A 6 -9.35 0.54 3.14
C ASP A 6 -8.34 0.99 4.19
N SER A 7 -7.69 0.04 4.87
CA SER A 7 -6.82 0.31 5.99
C SER A 7 -5.41 -0.22 5.78
N GLY A 8 -4.52 0.68 5.41
CA GLY A 8 -3.07 0.41 5.45
C GLY A 8 -2.49 0.50 6.87
N ALA A 9 -1.17 0.41 6.96
CA ALA A 9 -0.45 0.50 8.24
C ALA A 9 -0.53 1.90 8.88
N THR A 10 -0.61 2.97 8.07
CA THR A 10 -0.50 4.36 8.53
C THR A 10 -1.85 5.04 8.65
N LYS A 11 -2.75 4.83 7.69
CA LYS A 11 -4.07 5.44 7.62
C LYS A 11 -5.13 4.43 7.23
N ALA A 12 -6.38 4.73 7.57
CA ALA A 12 -7.55 4.04 7.06
C ALA A 12 -8.51 5.06 6.44
N ASP A 13 -8.91 4.81 5.21
CA ASP A 13 -9.91 5.57 4.48
C ASP A 13 -11.28 4.90 4.64
N TRP A 14 -12.31 5.67 5.00
CA TRP A 14 -13.64 5.21 5.27
C TRP A 14 -14.62 5.90 4.32
N ILE A 15 -15.42 5.12 3.61
CA ILE A 15 -16.41 5.60 2.65
C ILE A 15 -17.76 5.00 3.01
N ALA A 16 -18.72 5.84 3.42
CA ALA A 16 -20.09 5.43 3.65
C ALA A 16 -20.92 5.60 2.38
N LEU A 17 -21.64 4.54 2.01
CA LEU A 17 -22.52 4.53 0.86
C LEU A 17 -23.99 4.51 1.33
N ASP A 18 -24.83 5.32 0.72
CA ASP A 18 -26.27 5.28 0.92
C ASP A 18 -26.91 4.03 0.27
N ASN A 19 -28.24 3.90 0.40
CA ASN A 19 -28.96 2.75 -0.17
C ASN A 19 -28.98 2.74 -1.71
N ASN A 20 -28.55 3.83 -2.36
CA ASN A 20 -28.45 3.96 -3.82
C ASN A 20 -26.99 3.78 -4.29
N GLY A 21 -26.06 3.46 -3.40
CA GLY A 21 -24.63 3.33 -3.71
C GLY A 21 -23.89 4.65 -3.90
N LYS A 22 -24.49 5.79 -3.54
CA LYS A 22 -23.82 7.09 -3.58
C LYS A 22 -23.05 7.34 -2.30
N ILE A 23 -21.93 8.06 -2.38
CA ILE A 23 -21.13 8.45 -1.22
C ILE A 23 -21.96 9.40 -0.35
N ALA A 24 -22.30 8.95 0.87
CA ALA A 24 -22.96 9.76 1.89
C ALA A 24 -21.95 10.65 2.62
N PHE A 25 -20.80 10.08 2.99
CA PHE A 25 -19.64 10.81 3.52
C PHE A 25 -18.36 9.98 3.35
N SER A 26 -17.21 10.64 3.48
CA SER A 26 -15.92 9.99 3.61
C SER A 26 -15.13 10.60 4.77
N THR A 27 -14.33 9.80 5.44
CA THR A 27 -13.49 10.23 6.55
C THR A 27 -12.24 9.37 6.65
N GLN A 28 -11.30 9.78 7.50
CA GLN A 28 -10.04 9.07 7.71
C GLN A 28 -9.77 8.85 9.19
N THR A 29 -9.09 7.75 9.49
CA THR A 29 -8.49 7.48 10.80
C THR A 29 -7.02 7.09 10.64
N LEU A 30 -6.32 6.95 11.75
CA LEU A 30 -5.06 6.21 11.75
C LEU A 30 -5.30 4.76 11.34
N GLY A 31 -4.28 4.12 10.75
CA GLY A 31 -4.36 2.75 10.24
C GLY A 31 -4.78 1.74 11.31
N LEU A 32 -5.54 0.73 10.89
CA LEU A 32 -6.12 -0.28 11.76
C LEU A 32 -5.53 -1.66 11.44
N ASN A 33 -4.26 -1.86 11.82
CA ASN A 33 -3.61 -3.16 11.64
C ASN A 33 -3.79 -4.03 12.89
N PRO A 34 -4.68 -5.04 12.88
CA PRO A 34 -4.96 -5.87 14.04
C PRO A 34 -3.83 -6.85 14.37
N HIS A 35 -2.84 -7.01 13.51
CA HIS A 35 -1.68 -7.85 13.80
C HIS A 35 -0.74 -7.19 14.83
N VAL A 36 -0.61 -5.87 14.77
CA VAL A 36 0.33 -5.12 15.63
C VAL A 36 -0.35 -4.27 16.71
N LEU A 37 -1.63 -3.87 16.51
CA LEU A 37 -2.35 -3.01 17.45
C LEU A 37 -3.18 -3.82 18.43
N THR A 38 -3.29 -3.30 19.67
CA THR A 38 -4.18 -3.87 20.68
C THR A 38 -5.65 -3.56 20.37
N THR A 39 -6.57 -4.35 20.92
CA THR A 39 -8.02 -4.12 20.79
C THR A 39 -8.44 -2.73 21.26
N SER A 40 -7.84 -2.23 22.36
CA SER A 40 -8.15 -0.89 22.89
C SER A 40 -7.73 0.23 21.93
N ILE A 41 -6.55 0.15 21.35
CA ILE A 41 -6.07 1.15 20.36
C ILE A 41 -6.92 1.12 19.09
N LEU A 42 -7.24 -0.07 18.57
CA LEU A 42 -8.13 -0.20 17.41
C LEU A 42 -9.49 0.44 17.68
N ARG A 43 -10.10 0.14 18.83
CA ARG A 43 -11.37 0.72 19.27
C ARG A 43 -11.28 2.23 19.38
N GLU A 44 -10.27 2.75 20.07
CA GLU A 44 -10.04 4.19 20.26
C GLU A 44 -9.95 4.94 18.93
N ARG A 45 -9.17 4.43 17.97
CA ARG A 45 -9.02 5.04 16.64
C ARG A 45 -10.35 5.16 15.88
N ILE A 46 -11.27 4.22 16.09
CA ILE A 46 -12.58 4.22 15.44
C ILE A 46 -13.56 5.17 16.16
N ILE A 47 -13.69 5.04 17.48
CA ILE A 47 -14.69 5.83 18.24
C ILE A 47 -14.37 7.31 18.33
N ASN A 48 -13.07 7.68 18.23
CA ASN A 48 -12.64 9.08 18.22
C ASN A 48 -12.93 9.79 16.88
N ASN A 49 -13.37 9.04 15.86
CA ASN A 49 -13.83 9.66 14.61
C ASN A 49 -15.33 10.00 14.73
N PHE A 50 -15.63 11.29 14.68
CA PHE A 50 -16.99 11.79 14.87
C PHE A 50 -18.00 11.22 13.88
N GLU A 51 -17.67 11.20 12.58
CA GLU A 51 -18.61 10.74 11.55
C GLU A 51 -18.91 9.25 11.66
N ILE A 52 -17.92 8.43 11.99
CA ILE A 52 -18.10 7.00 12.19
C ILE A 52 -18.97 6.76 13.43
N PHE A 53 -18.61 7.37 14.56
CA PHE A 53 -19.28 7.14 15.83
C PHE A 53 -20.72 7.65 15.84
N LYS A 54 -20.97 8.83 15.25
CA LYS A 54 -22.31 9.40 15.08
C LYS A 54 -23.23 8.47 14.29
N ASN A 55 -22.71 7.85 13.24
CA ASN A 55 -23.48 7.02 12.31
C ASN A 55 -23.43 5.51 12.64
N ARG A 56 -22.79 5.08 13.73
CA ARG A 56 -22.49 3.67 14.04
C ARG A 56 -23.69 2.71 14.03
N LYS A 57 -24.90 3.22 14.33
CA LYS A 57 -26.14 2.45 14.32
C LYS A 57 -26.83 2.38 12.96
N ASN A 58 -26.34 3.12 11.97
CA ASN A 58 -26.96 3.25 10.65
C ASN A 58 -26.32 2.32 9.60
N PHE A 59 -25.21 1.67 9.94
CA PHE A 59 -24.52 0.76 9.02
C PHE A 59 -25.16 -0.62 9.03
N LYS A 60 -25.39 -1.18 7.83
CA LYS A 60 -25.91 -2.55 7.64
C LYS A 60 -24.77 -3.54 7.36
N ASN A 61 -23.81 -3.11 6.55
CA ASN A 61 -22.65 -3.90 6.19
C ASN A 61 -21.38 -3.05 6.33
N ILE A 62 -20.31 -3.66 6.83
CA ILE A 62 -18.97 -3.09 6.84
C ILE A 62 -18.05 -4.02 6.04
N TYR A 63 -17.47 -3.49 4.96
CA TYR A 63 -16.48 -4.14 4.12
C TYR A 63 -15.11 -3.58 4.51
N PHE A 64 -14.37 -4.32 5.32
CA PHE A 64 -13.06 -3.92 5.81
C PHE A 64 -11.97 -4.68 5.08
N TYR A 65 -11.08 -3.93 4.44
CA TYR A 65 -9.88 -4.41 3.78
C TYR A 65 -8.68 -3.84 4.53
N GLY A 66 -7.99 -4.69 5.32
CA GLY A 66 -7.00 -4.18 6.26
C GLY A 66 -5.66 -4.91 6.20
N ALA A 67 -4.58 -4.13 6.23
CA ALA A 67 -3.24 -4.66 6.46
C ALA A 67 -3.21 -5.49 7.75
N GLY A 68 -2.58 -6.66 7.69
CA GLY A 68 -2.51 -7.59 8.83
C GLY A 68 -3.73 -8.48 9.03
N CYS A 69 -4.74 -8.43 8.14
CA CYS A 69 -5.90 -9.32 8.14
C CYS A 69 -5.71 -10.60 7.33
N GLY A 70 -4.48 -11.01 7.05
CA GLY A 70 -4.16 -12.26 6.38
C GLY A 70 -4.27 -13.51 7.26
N VAL A 71 -4.36 -13.37 8.59
CA VAL A 71 -4.45 -14.49 9.54
C VAL A 71 -5.74 -14.43 10.37
N LYS A 72 -6.28 -15.62 10.68
CA LYS A 72 -7.58 -15.75 11.38
C LYS A 72 -7.62 -15.00 12.72
N THR A 73 -6.56 -15.05 13.51
CA THR A 73 -6.50 -14.37 14.81
C THR A 73 -6.65 -12.85 14.72
N SER A 74 -6.11 -12.26 13.66
CA SER A 74 -6.24 -10.83 13.37
C SER A 74 -7.66 -10.48 12.91
N ILE A 75 -8.24 -11.30 12.04
CA ILE A 75 -9.64 -11.16 11.59
C ILE A 75 -10.58 -11.23 12.80
N ASP A 76 -10.42 -12.24 13.66
CA ASP A 76 -11.25 -12.45 14.87
C ASP A 76 -11.09 -11.27 15.86
N ARG A 77 -9.90 -10.67 15.95
CA ARG A 77 -9.66 -9.46 16.76
C ARG A 77 -10.43 -8.27 16.20
N MET A 78 -10.34 -8.04 14.89
CA MET A 78 -11.04 -6.93 14.25
C MET A 78 -12.57 -7.10 14.31
N TYR A 79 -13.04 -8.34 14.15
CA TYR A 79 -14.45 -8.68 14.30
C TYR A 79 -14.98 -8.27 15.68
N ARG A 80 -14.27 -8.62 16.78
CA ARG A 80 -14.66 -8.24 18.14
C ARG A 80 -14.70 -6.74 18.35
N VAL A 81 -13.74 -6.00 17.76
CA VAL A 81 -13.76 -4.53 17.83
C VAL A 81 -14.98 -3.95 17.13
N PHE A 82 -15.33 -4.46 15.97
CA PHE A 82 -16.51 -4.00 15.23
C PHE A 82 -17.82 -4.38 15.92
N ASP A 83 -17.92 -5.58 16.43
CA ASP A 83 -19.11 -6.07 17.15
C ASP A 83 -19.40 -5.24 18.42
N ASP A 84 -18.35 -4.76 19.11
CA ASP A 84 -18.45 -3.85 20.25
C ASP A 84 -18.93 -2.42 19.90
N ILE A 85 -18.65 -1.96 18.66
CA ILE A 85 -18.93 -0.59 18.24
C ILE A 85 -20.22 -0.47 17.44
N PHE A 86 -20.47 -1.42 16.52
CA PHE A 86 -21.53 -1.34 15.52
C PHE A 86 -22.66 -2.32 15.82
N GLU A 87 -23.85 -1.81 16.02
CA GLU A 87 -25.04 -2.60 16.35
C GLU A 87 -25.70 -3.16 15.08
N ASN A 88 -26.12 -4.43 15.09
CA ASN A 88 -26.89 -5.09 14.02
C ASN A 88 -26.23 -4.96 12.62
N CYS A 89 -24.92 -5.06 12.54
CA CYS A 89 -24.12 -4.88 11.35
C CYS A 89 -23.46 -6.19 10.92
N LYS A 90 -23.37 -6.47 9.62
CA LYS A 90 -22.60 -7.58 9.07
C LYS A 90 -21.19 -7.10 8.73
N PHE A 91 -20.19 -7.92 9.05
CA PHE A 91 -18.79 -7.58 8.80
C PHE A 91 -18.17 -8.54 7.78
N ILE A 92 -17.56 -7.99 6.73
CA ILE A 92 -16.73 -8.67 5.77
C ILE A 92 -15.32 -8.14 5.96
N ILE A 93 -14.45 -8.93 6.60
CA ILE A 93 -13.08 -8.54 6.92
C ILE A 93 -12.13 -9.37 6.07
N LYS A 94 -11.30 -8.70 5.26
CA LYS A 94 -10.30 -9.31 4.39
C LYS A 94 -8.99 -8.54 4.48
N GLU A 95 -7.93 -9.13 3.97
CA GLU A 95 -6.64 -8.47 3.81
C GLU A 95 -6.74 -7.32 2.79
N ASP A 96 -5.95 -6.26 2.98
CA ASP A 96 -5.89 -5.07 2.12
C ASP A 96 -5.64 -5.39 0.64
N THR A 97 -4.93 -6.49 0.35
CA THR A 97 -4.73 -6.99 -1.01
C THR A 97 -6.04 -7.23 -1.77
N TYR A 98 -7.12 -7.60 -1.09
CA TYR A 98 -8.43 -7.76 -1.73
C TYR A 98 -9.04 -6.43 -2.21
N ALA A 99 -8.77 -5.31 -1.53
CA ALA A 99 -9.18 -4.00 -2.04
C ALA A 99 -8.49 -3.69 -3.37
N ALA A 100 -7.18 -3.95 -3.45
CA ALA A 100 -6.42 -3.78 -4.68
C ALA A 100 -6.93 -4.68 -5.82
N VAL A 101 -7.26 -5.96 -5.51
CA VAL A 101 -7.85 -6.89 -6.48
C VAL A 101 -9.17 -6.35 -7.01
N TYR A 102 -10.09 -5.96 -6.14
CA TYR A 102 -11.41 -5.47 -6.55
C TYR A 102 -11.37 -4.12 -7.27
N ALA A 103 -10.35 -3.30 -6.98
CA ALA A 103 -10.15 -2.03 -7.67
C ALA A 103 -9.58 -2.17 -9.09
N SER A 104 -8.85 -3.26 -9.37
CA SER A 104 -8.05 -3.36 -10.60
C SER A 104 -8.35 -4.57 -11.48
N ALA A 105 -8.78 -5.70 -10.92
CA ALA A 105 -9.01 -6.94 -11.64
C ALA A 105 -10.47 -7.13 -12.04
N THR A 106 -10.70 -7.89 -13.11
CA THR A 106 -12.05 -8.35 -13.51
C THR A 106 -12.39 -9.62 -12.74
N ILE A 107 -13.54 -9.62 -12.05
CA ILE A 107 -14.03 -10.82 -11.37
C ILE A 107 -14.30 -11.93 -12.39
N GLY A 108 -13.82 -13.12 -12.11
CA GLY A 108 -13.89 -14.28 -13.00
C GLY A 108 -12.68 -14.46 -13.91
N GLU A 109 -11.78 -13.47 -14.01
CA GLU A 109 -10.57 -13.55 -14.83
C GLU A 109 -9.32 -13.69 -13.95
N LYS A 110 -8.37 -14.52 -14.42
CA LYS A 110 -7.07 -14.66 -13.74
C LYS A 110 -6.21 -13.44 -13.99
N SER A 111 -5.52 -12.97 -12.96
CA SER A 111 -4.57 -11.86 -13.05
C SER A 111 -3.54 -11.90 -11.91
N ILE A 112 -2.47 -11.13 -12.07
CA ILE A 112 -1.58 -10.76 -10.97
C ILE A 112 -1.90 -9.33 -10.59
N VAL A 113 -2.05 -9.05 -9.30
CA VAL A 113 -2.31 -7.71 -8.77
C VAL A 113 -1.16 -7.32 -7.86
N CYS A 114 -0.51 -6.21 -8.21
CA CYS A 114 0.63 -5.65 -7.50
C CYS A 114 0.26 -4.35 -6.81
N ILE A 115 0.66 -4.19 -5.57
CA ILE A 115 0.57 -2.93 -4.85
C ILE A 115 1.95 -2.29 -4.84
N LEU A 116 2.07 -1.04 -5.32
CA LEU A 116 3.27 -0.21 -5.19
C LEU A 116 2.87 1.14 -4.59
N GLY A 117 2.88 1.19 -3.27
CA GLY A 117 2.57 2.37 -2.45
C GLY A 117 3.71 2.70 -1.50
N THR A 118 3.43 2.92 -0.22
CA THR A 118 4.44 3.05 0.85
C THR A 118 5.31 1.79 0.91
N GLY A 119 4.69 0.61 0.90
CA GLY A 119 5.30 -0.71 0.74
C GLY A 119 4.93 -1.33 -0.60
N SER A 120 5.28 -2.61 -0.80
CA SER A 120 4.89 -3.37 -1.99
C SER A 120 4.36 -4.77 -1.67
N ASN A 121 3.48 -5.25 -2.54
CA ASN A 121 2.90 -6.59 -2.44
C ASN A 121 2.58 -7.12 -3.85
N CYS A 122 2.48 -8.45 -3.97
CA CYS A 122 2.11 -9.11 -5.22
C CYS A 122 1.23 -10.32 -4.93
N THR A 123 0.06 -10.36 -5.57
CA THR A 123 -0.99 -11.34 -5.31
C THR A 123 -1.49 -11.93 -6.63
N PHE A 124 -1.61 -13.25 -6.70
CA PHE A 124 -2.31 -13.94 -7.76
C PHE A 124 -3.80 -13.97 -7.46
N PHE A 125 -4.61 -13.62 -8.44
CA PHE A 125 -6.05 -13.72 -8.39
C PHE A 125 -6.53 -14.77 -9.40
N ASP A 126 -7.22 -15.80 -8.92
CA ASP A 126 -7.71 -16.91 -9.77
C ASP A 126 -9.06 -16.62 -10.43
N GLY A 127 -9.58 -15.38 -10.30
CA GLY A 127 -10.91 -14.95 -10.68
C GLY A 127 -11.91 -14.91 -9.51
N LYS A 128 -11.57 -15.52 -8.38
CA LYS A 128 -12.44 -15.59 -7.19
C LYS A 128 -11.65 -15.37 -5.89
N ASN A 129 -10.48 -15.98 -5.77
CA ASN A 129 -9.66 -15.94 -4.57
C ASN A 129 -8.30 -15.30 -4.86
N ALA A 130 -7.78 -14.58 -3.89
CA ALA A 130 -6.45 -13.98 -3.92
C ALA A 130 -5.46 -14.86 -3.13
N LYS A 131 -4.25 -15.06 -3.67
CA LYS A 131 -3.20 -15.85 -3.06
C LYS A 131 -1.84 -15.19 -3.26
N GLN A 132 -1.14 -14.95 -2.18
CA GLN A 132 0.27 -14.55 -2.21
C GLN A 132 1.16 -15.81 -2.25
N LEU A 133 2.23 -15.77 -3.07
CA LEU A 133 3.28 -16.80 -3.03
C LEU A 133 4.42 -16.37 -2.11
N ILE A 134 4.78 -15.10 -2.17
CA ILE A 134 5.86 -14.53 -1.36
C ILE A 134 5.24 -13.79 -0.18
N ILE A 135 5.53 -14.26 1.01
CA ILE A 135 5.07 -13.61 2.25
C ILE A 135 5.87 -12.33 2.44
N SER A 136 5.17 -11.20 2.57
CA SER A 136 5.83 -9.93 2.85
C SER A 136 6.36 -9.89 4.28
N LEU A 137 7.65 -9.62 4.42
CA LEU A 137 8.32 -9.39 5.71
C LEU A 137 8.57 -7.89 5.98
N GLY A 138 7.99 -7.03 5.17
CA GLY A 138 8.01 -5.58 5.35
C GLY A 138 9.30 -4.90 4.90
N TYR A 139 9.36 -3.59 5.12
CA TYR A 139 10.29 -2.64 4.49
C TYR A 139 11.76 -2.85 4.83
N ILE A 140 12.08 -3.55 5.92
CA ILE A 140 13.49 -3.82 6.29
C ILE A 140 14.11 -4.82 5.32
N LEU A 141 13.37 -5.89 5.00
CA LEU A 141 13.88 -7.02 4.22
C LEU A 141 13.36 -7.04 2.78
N MET A 142 12.20 -6.45 2.53
CA MET A 142 11.47 -6.53 1.28
C MET A 142 10.96 -5.15 0.82
N ASP A 143 9.81 -5.10 0.18
CA ASP A 143 9.13 -3.92 -0.36
C ASP A 143 9.82 -3.32 -1.61
N GLU A 144 10.39 -4.15 -2.47
CA GLU A 144 11.04 -3.72 -3.71
C GLU A 144 10.13 -2.82 -4.56
N ALA A 145 10.69 -1.81 -5.20
CA ALA A 145 10.00 -0.81 -6.04
C ALA A 145 8.91 0.01 -5.33
N SER A 146 8.82 -0.04 -4.02
CA SER A 146 7.89 0.80 -3.24
C SER A 146 8.46 2.17 -2.90
N GLY A 147 7.62 3.04 -2.31
CA GLY A 147 8.05 4.36 -1.84
C GLY A 147 9.15 4.26 -0.77
N ASN A 148 9.03 3.35 0.19
CA ASN A 148 10.06 3.17 1.22
C ASN A 148 11.37 2.60 0.63
N PHE A 149 11.28 1.72 -0.36
CA PHE A 149 12.45 1.21 -1.08
C PHE A 149 13.19 2.34 -1.76
N PHE A 150 12.51 3.14 -2.59
CA PHE A 150 13.14 4.25 -3.30
C PHE A 150 13.67 5.33 -2.36
N GLY A 151 12.92 5.65 -1.29
CA GLY A 151 13.38 6.58 -0.28
C GLY A 151 14.65 6.12 0.43
N LYS A 152 14.75 4.83 0.74
CA LYS A 152 15.97 4.22 1.29
C LYS A 152 17.15 4.33 0.31
N GLN A 153 16.92 4.08 -1.00
CA GLN A 153 17.98 4.22 -2.00
C GLN A 153 18.44 5.67 -2.15
N LEU A 154 17.52 6.64 -2.13
CA LEU A 154 17.86 8.06 -2.21
C LEU A 154 18.69 8.53 -1.01
N LEU A 155 18.31 8.18 0.21
CA LEU A 155 19.09 8.50 1.40
C LEU A 155 20.48 7.85 1.36
N ARG A 156 20.57 6.59 0.97
CA ARG A 156 21.86 5.91 0.81
C ARG A 156 22.74 6.60 -0.23
N GLY A 157 22.19 6.88 -1.41
CA GLY A 157 22.93 7.55 -2.47
C GLY A 157 23.39 8.97 -2.07
N TYR A 158 22.62 9.67 -1.26
CA TYR A 158 23.00 10.96 -0.68
C TYR A 158 24.16 10.83 0.31
N TYR A 159 24.04 10.01 1.34
CA TYR A 159 25.06 9.88 2.40
C TYR A 159 26.32 9.14 1.95
N PHE A 160 26.24 8.31 0.91
CA PHE A 160 27.44 7.67 0.30
C PHE A 160 28.05 8.52 -0.80
N HIS A 161 27.53 9.74 -1.07
CA HIS A 161 28.02 10.63 -2.13
C HIS A 161 27.94 10.02 -3.55
N GLU A 162 26.99 9.12 -3.78
CA GLU A 162 26.72 8.51 -5.08
C GLU A 162 25.74 9.32 -5.92
N MET A 163 24.94 10.19 -5.25
CA MET A 163 23.99 11.08 -5.93
C MET A 163 24.74 12.21 -6.66
N PRO A 164 24.43 12.49 -7.94
CA PRO A 164 25.04 13.61 -8.67
C PRO A 164 24.92 14.93 -7.89
N PRO A 165 25.97 15.81 -7.93
CA PRO A 165 26.02 17.02 -7.11
C PRO A 165 24.80 17.94 -7.25
N ASP A 166 24.30 18.13 -8.48
CA ASP A 166 23.12 18.97 -8.73
C ASP A 166 21.84 18.41 -8.11
N LEU A 167 21.69 17.09 -8.13
CA LEU A 167 20.56 16.40 -7.47
C LEU A 167 20.71 16.42 -5.96
N SER A 168 21.93 16.19 -5.45
CA SER A 168 22.24 16.26 -4.02
C SER A 168 21.86 17.61 -3.43
N LYS A 169 22.27 18.71 -4.09
CA LYS A 169 21.91 20.07 -3.68
C LYS A 169 20.40 20.34 -3.72
N LYS A 170 19.69 19.84 -4.73
CA LYS A 170 18.22 19.93 -4.78
C LYS A 170 17.57 19.14 -3.66
N PHE A 171 18.10 17.96 -3.34
CA PHE A 171 17.59 17.08 -2.29
C PHE A 171 17.74 17.74 -0.90
N GLU A 172 18.90 18.32 -0.61
CA GLU A 172 19.17 19.10 0.62
C GLU A 172 18.22 20.30 0.79
N ASN A 173 17.88 20.98 -0.30
CA ASN A 173 16.97 22.13 -0.23
C ASN A 173 15.52 21.77 0.09
N ILE A 174 15.13 20.50 -0.14
CA ILE A 174 13.74 20.04 0.06
C ILE A 174 13.58 19.31 1.41
N TYR A 175 14.59 18.57 1.83
CA TYR A 175 14.50 17.69 3.00
C TYR A 175 15.48 18.07 4.10
N ASN A 176 15.06 17.94 5.35
CA ASN A 176 15.99 17.97 6.47
C ASN A 176 16.78 16.67 6.51
N LEU A 177 18.04 16.75 6.11
CA LEU A 177 18.97 15.63 6.03
C LEU A 177 20.02 15.65 7.16
N ASP A 178 19.74 16.39 8.25
CA ASP A 178 20.55 16.27 9.45
C ASP A 178 20.58 14.82 9.95
N PRO A 179 21.77 14.23 10.20
CA PRO A 179 21.88 12.81 10.56
C PRO A 179 21.11 12.42 11.81
N ASP A 180 21.02 13.31 12.80
CA ASP A 180 20.33 13.01 14.05
C ASP A 180 18.80 13.06 13.84
N HIS A 181 18.32 14.02 13.03
CA HIS A 181 16.93 14.07 12.58
C HIS A 181 16.55 12.78 11.84
N VAL A 182 17.34 12.36 10.85
CA VAL A 182 17.05 11.14 10.07
C VAL A 182 17.04 9.91 10.96
N LYS A 183 18.03 9.76 11.88
CA LYS A 183 18.06 8.64 12.83
C LYS A 183 16.86 8.66 13.78
N GLU A 184 16.42 9.84 14.24
CA GLU A 184 15.25 9.94 15.09
C GLU A 184 14.01 9.35 14.40
N PHE A 185 13.75 9.68 13.13
CA PHE A 185 12.61 9.16 12.37
C PHE A 185 12.75 7.69 12.02
N LEU A 186 13.97 7.19 11.79
CA LEU A 186 14.18 5.78 11.44
C LEU A 186 14.11 4.84 12.65
N TYR A 187 14.49 5.31 13.86
CA TYR A 187 14.70 4.41 15.00
C TYR A 187 13.85 4.72 16.24
N LYS A 188 13.28 5.94 16.34
CA LYS A 188 12.56 6.37 17.55
C LYS A 188 11.11 6.78 17.29
N LYS A 189 10.77 7.19 16.09
CA LYS A 189 9.40 7.60 15.74
C LYS A 189 8.59 6.43 15.21
N GLU A 190 7.26 6.58 15.26
CA GLU A 190 6.35 5.63 14.63
C GLU A 190 6.41 5.73 13.09
N SER A 191 6.20 4.59 12.43
CA SER A 191 6.08 4.48 10.97
C SER A 191 7.32 4.94 10.17
N PRO A 192 8.52 4.40 10.43
CA PRO A 192 9.74 4.72 9.67
C PRO A 192 9.62 4.38 8.16
N ASN A 193 8.81 3.40 7.80
CA ASN A 193 8.49 3.08 6.41
C ASN A 193 7.77 4.22 5.70
N ALA A 194 6.83 4.89 6.36
CA ALA A 194 6.14 6.06 5.83
C ALA A 194 7.09 7.27 5.71
N TYR A 195 8.00 7.43 6.68
CA TYR A 195 9.05 8.45 6.59
C TYR A 195 9.94 8.24 5.37
N LEU A 196 10.43 7.02 5.15
CA LEU A 196 11.21 6.67 3.96
C LEU A 196 10.43 6.94 2.67
N ALA A 197 9.16 6.56 2.61
CA ALA A 197 8.34 6.71 1.42
C ALA A 197 8.15 8.19 0.97
N LYS A 198 8.27 9.16 1.88
CA LYS A 198 8.20 10.59 1.54
C LYS A 198 9.26 11.01 0.53
N PHE A 199 10.43 10.42 0.58
CA PHE A 199 11.53 10.76 -0.34
C PHE A 199 11.26 10.30 -1.78
N ALA A 200 10.37 9.32 -1.99
CA ALA A 200 10.03 8.83 -3.33
C ALA A 200 9.43 9.92 -4.23
N GLN A 201 8.81 10.96 -3.66
CA GLN A 201 8.33 12.10 -4.44
C GLN A 201 9.48 12.77 -5.21
N PHE A 202 10.65 12.92 -4.61
CA PHE A 202 11.82 13.48 -5.27
C PHE A 202 12.28 12.64 -6.48
N LEU A 203 12.23 11.31 -6.37
CA LEU A 203 12.54 10.41 -7.47
C LEU A 203 11.53 10.60 -8.61
N ILE A 204 10.24 10.68 -8.31
CA ILE A 204 9.16 10.88 -9.30
C ILE A 204 9.34 12.21 -10.04
N ASP A 205 9.59 13.30 -9.30
CA ASP A 205 9.75 14.65 -9.87
C ASP A 205 10.99 14.77 -10.75
N ASN A 206 12.01 13.94 -10.51
CA ASN A 206 13.26 13.93 -11.25
C ASN A 206 13.47 12.66 -12.10
N LYS A 207 12.42 11.88 -12.40
CA LYS A 207 12.50 10.56 -13.06
C LYS A 207 13.13 10.57 -14.47
N LYS A 208 13.25 11.76 -15.11
CA LYS A 208 13.94 11.92 -16.38
C LYS A 208 15.47 11.92 -16.25
N ASN A 209 16.01 12.14 -15.05
CA ASN A 209 17.45 12.10 -14.79
C ASN A 209 17.99 10.65 -14.87
N SER A 210 19.20 10.47 -15.42
CA SER A 210 19.80 9.15 -15.61
C SER A 210 20.00 8.38 -14.29
N TYR A 211 20.43 9.06 -13.23
CA TYR A 211 20.58 8.46 -11.90
C TYR A 211 19.23 7.93 -11.36
N MET A 212 18.17 8.74 -11.46
CA MET A 212 16.83 8.32 -11.04
C MET A 212 16.28 7.17 -11.88
N ARG A 213 16.51 7.19 -13.20
CA ARG A 213 16.14 6.07 -14.08
C ARG A 213 16.82 4.77 -13.67
N THR A 214 18.09 4.82 -13.31
CA THR A 214 18.82 3.65 -12.82
C THR A 214 18.21 3.10 -11.53
N LEU A 215 17.83 3.96 -10.59
CA LEU A 215 17.17 3.54 -9.35
C LEU A 215 15.80 2.90 -9.63
N ILE A 216 15.00 3.51 -10.51
CA ILE A 216 13.68 2.99 -10.92
C ILE A 216 13.85 1.64 -11.59
N ASP A 217 14.74 1.55 -12.59
CA ASP A 217 14.99 0.33 -13.35
C ASP A 217 15.40 -0.83 -12.45
N ASN A 218 16.34 -0.60 -11.54
CA ASN A 218 16.81 -1.59 -10.58
C ASN A 218 15.69 -2.02 -9.60
N GLY A 219 14.88 -1.08 -9.12
CA GLY A 219 13.77 -1.40 -8.21
C GLY A 219 12.71 -2.25 -8.90
N LEU A 220 12.29 -1.87 -10.10
CA LEU A 220 11.31 -2.60 -10.90
C LEU A 220 11.84 -3.99 -11.31
N ASP A 221 13.12 -4.07 -11.71
CA ASP A 221 13.77 -5.34 -12.05
C ASP A 221 13.71 -6.34 -10.88
N ARG A 222 14.08 -5.88 -9.68
CA ARG A 222 14.01 -6.69 -8.46
C ARG A 222 12.58 -7.12 -8.14
N PHE A 223 11.62 -6.20 -8.22
CA PHE A 223 10.21 -6.51 -7.96
C PHE A 223 9.67 -7.55 -8.94
N ILE A 224 9.91 -7.38 -10.23
CA ILE A 224 9.46 -8.33 -11.26
C ILE A 224 10.06 -9.71 -11.02
N LYS A 225 11.38 -9.80 -10.81
CA LYS A 225 12.08 -11.08 -10.59
C LYS A 225 11.66 -11.79 -9.33
N HIS A 226 11.52 -11.06 -8.21
CA HIS A 226 11.29 -11.68 -6.91
C HIS A 226 9.81 -11.85 -6.56
N GLN A 227 8.91 -11.16 -7.26
CA GLN A 227 7.48 -11.21 -6.97
C GLN A 227 6.67 -11.75 -8.16
N ILE A 228 6.68 -11.07 -9.30
CA ILE A 228 5.81 -11.38 -10.43
C ILE A 228 6.19 -12.70 -11.10
N LEU A 229 7.47 -12.90 -11.41
CA LEU A 229 7.95 -14.11 -12.09
C LEU A 229 7.93 -15.38 -11.22
N GLN A 230 7.55 -15.27 -9.95
CA GLN A 230 7.32 -16.43 -9.10
C GLN A 230 6.01 -17.14 -9.45
N PHE A 231 5.08 -16.47 -10.12
CA PHE A 231 3.85 -17.09 -10.63
C PHE A 231 4.09 -17.71 -12.00
N LYS A 232 3.76 -19.00 -12.14
CA LYS A 232 3.95 -19.74 -13.39
C LYS A 232 3.16 -19.14 -14.56
N GLU A 233 2.00 -18.58 -14.25
CA GLU A 233 1.06 -17.96 -15.19
C GLU A 233 1.43 -16.53 -15.59
N ALA A 234 2.50 -15.95 -15.04
CA ALA A 234 2.79 -14.52 -15.18
C ALA A 234 2.82 -14.01 -16.63
N LYS A 235 3.30 -14.82 -17.57
CA LYS A 235 3.38 -14.45 -19.00
C LYS A 235 2.05 -14.58 -19.75
N GLU A 236 1.08 -15.28 -19.19
CA GLU A 236 -0.20 -15.60 -19.86
C GLU A 236 -1.32 -14.64 -19.45
N ILE A 237 -1.21 -14.04 -18.27
CA ILE A 237 -2.25 -13.22 -17.63
C ILE A 237 -1.82 -11.76 -17.46
N PRO A 238 -2.76 -10.81 -17.35
CA PRO A 238 -2.40 -9.40 -17.11
C PRO A 238 -1.85 -9.19 -15.70
N VAL A 239 -0.94 -8.22 -15.58
CA VAL A 239 -0.41 -7.72 -14.32
C VAL A 239 -1.00 -6.34 -14.05
N HIS A 240 -1.86 -6.23 -13.05
CA HIS A 240 -2.47 -4.97 -12.61
C HIS A 240 -1.64 -4.34 -11.50
N PHE A 241 -1.71 -3.02 -11.41
CA PHE A 241 -1.01 -2.27 -10.38
C PHE A 241 -1.93 -1.30 -9.65
N VAL A 242 -1.74 -1.19 -8.33
CA VAL A 242 -2.47 -0.25 -7.47
C VAL A 242 -1.48 0.52 -6.60
N GLY A 243 -1.71 1.82 -6.45
CA GLY A 243 -0.95 2.68 -5.55
C GLY A 243 -0.20 3.81 -6.25
N SER A 244 0.24 4.79 -5.44
CA SER A 244 0.82 6.04 -5.94
C SER A 244 2.10 5.82 -6.75
N ILE A 245 2.99 4.93 -6.32
CA ILE A 245 4.24 4.67 -7.04
C ILE A 245 3.94 4.09 -8.42
N SER A 246 3.07 3.09 -8.51
CA SER A 246 2.69 2.51 -9.79
C SER A 246 1.98 3.49 -10.72
N TYR A 247 1.16 4.37 -10.16
CA TYR A 247 0.46 5.40 -10.92
C TYR A 247 1.43 6.39 -11.59
N PHE A 248 2.40 6.91 -10.83
CA PHE A 248 3.36 7.90 -11.34
C PHE A 248 4.49 7.30 -12.20
N LEU A 249 4.78 6.00 -12.04
CA LEU A 249 5.79 5.26 -12.80
C LEU A 249 5.17 4.30 -13.84
N LYS A 250 3.93 4.55 -14.27
CA LYS A 250 3.20 3.65 -15.19
C LYS A 250 3.98 3.34 -16.47
N ASP A 251 4.58 4.35 -17.08
CA ASP A 251 5.30 4.18 -18.35
C ASP A 251 6.58 3.37 -18.16
N GLU A 252 7.31 3.62 -17.07
CA GLU A 252 8.51 2.88 -16.68
C GLU A 252 8.18 1.41 -16.34
N ILE A 253 7.05 1.18 -15.65
CA ILE A 253 6.54 -0.15 -15.35
C ILE A 253 6.18 -0.88 -16.65
N ASN A 254 5.44 -0.24 -17.56
CA ASN A 254 5.05 -0.87 -18.82
C ASN A 254 6.28 -1.31 -19.62
N ALA A 255 7.23 -0.40 -19.85
CA ALA A 255 8.47 -0.69 -20.57
C ALA A 255 9.25 -1.84 -19.91
N LYS A 256 9.30 -1.88 -18.57
CA LYS A 256 10.00 -2.94 -17.84
C LYS A 256 9.28 -4.29 -17.95
N LEU A 257 7.94 -4.32 -17.83
CA LEU A 257 7.16 -5.54 -18.03
C LEU A 257 7.32 -6.12 -19.42
N GLU A 258 7.25 -5.28 -20.45
CA GLU A 258 7.44 -5.67 -21.85
C GLU A 258 8.82 -6.33 -22.06
N SER A 259 9.88 -5.83 -21.42
CA SER A 259 11.22 -6.42 -21.50
C SER A 259 11.31 -7.84 -20.92
N TYR A 260 10.35 -8.22 -20.09
CA TYR A 260 10.19 -9.58 -19.52
C TYR A 260 9.15 -10.44 -20.25
N GLY A 261 8.50 -9.89 -21.30
CA GLY A 261 7.40 -10.55 -22.01
C GLY A 261 6.14 -10.65 -21.14
N LEU A 262 5.94 -9.68 -20.23
CA LEU A 262 4.76 -9.55 -19.36
C LEU A 262 3.84 -8.48 -19.93
N ARG A 263 2.54 -8.59 -19.60
CA ARG A 263 1.51 -7.66 -20.10
C ARG A 263 0.98 -6.79 -18.95
N LEU A 264 1.10 -5.45 -19.10
CA LEU A 264 0.47 -4.50 -18.20
C LEU A 264 -1.07 -4.56 -18.35
N GLY A 265 -1.76 -4.64 -17.22
CA GLY A 265 -3.20 -4.49 -17.12
C GLY A 265 -3.60 -3.08 -16.64
N ASN A 266 -4.57 -3.00 -15.75
CA ASN A 266 -5.03 -1.74 -15.17
C ASN A 266 -4.01 -1.16 -14.19
N VAL A 267 -3.90 0.17 -14.15
CA VAL A 267 -3.13 0.91 -13.15
C VAL A 267 -4.07 1.87 -12.43
N VAL A 268 -4.24 1.68 -11.13
CA VAL A 268 -5.13 2.45 -10.26
C VAL A 268 -4.30 3.18 -9.20
N LYS A 269 -4.68 4.43 -8.88
CA LYS A 269 -4.00 5.24 -7.86
C LYS A 269 -4.49 4.91 -6.46
#